data_7b7c73f0ed157aef4c29e52f150b5785
#
_entry.id   7b7c73f0ed157aef4c29e52f150b5785
#
_cell.length_a   1.000
_cell.length_b   1.000
_cell.length_c   1.000
_cell.angle_alpha   90.00
_cell.angle_beta   90.00
_cell.angle_gamma   90.00
#
_symmetry.space_group_name_H-M   'P 1'
#
loop_
_entity.id
_entity.type
_entity.pdbx_description
1 polymer ?
#
loop_
_entity_poly.entity_id
_entity_poly.type
_entity_poly.pdbx_seq_one_letter_code
_entity_poly.pdbx_strand_id
1 'polypeptide(L)'
;MLCAFKRCASSVALCVVLLGTIFYTARASTAPEAAFTVKDTWRLGGDGSWDYLSVDGAAHLLYIARLNRIMVVDTQSGKLVNEIGGLQHSHGVAFDDKGQLGYISDGGSGSVFAFDRSTLKIVTTIRLVKIPMRFCSNLRSVVFSRSTEPARTRL
;
A
#
# COMPACT_ATOMS: atom_id res chain seq x y z
N MET A 1 -27.05 80.15 18.04
CA MET A 1 -26.45 79.50 16.89
C MET A 1 -25.32 78.50 17.41
N LEU A 2 -25.68 77.33 17.86
CA LEU A 2 -24.74 76.32 18.28
C LEU A 2 -25.39 74.94 18.05
N CYS A 3 -25.29 74.41 16.83
CA CYS A 3 -25.73 73.05 16.57
C CYS A 3 -25.22 72.64 15.18
N ALA A 4 -24.03 72.05 15.10
CA ALA A 4 -23.57 71.25 13.95
C ALA A 4 -22.09 70.82 14.03
N PHE A 5 -21.63 70.19 15.15
CA PHE A 5 -20.24 69.69 15.15
C PHE A 5 -20.03 68.35 15.90
N LYS A 6 -21.09 67.54 16.04
CA LYS A 6 -20.96 66.27 16.80
C LYS A 6 -21.20 65.00 15.99
N ARG A 7 -21.23 65.04 14.66
CA ARG A 7 -21.54 63.80 13.84
C ARG A 7 -20.40 63.30 12.93
N CYS A 8 -19.21 63.90 13.00
CA CYS A 8 -18.13 63.49 12.08
C CYS A 8 -17.08 62.57 12.67
N ALA A 9 -16.99 62.44 14.02
CA ALA A 9 -15.96 61.67 14.67
C ALA A 9 -16.25 60.15 14.68
N SER A 10 -17.54 59.74 14.54
CA SER A 10 -17.90 58.31 14.68
C SER A 10 -17.71 57.50 13.37
N SER A 11 -17.71 58.18 12.22
CA SER A 11 -17.56 57.48 10.93
C SER A 11 -16.12 57.14 10.57
N VAL A 12 -15.15 57.92 11.06
CA VAL A 12 -13.72 57.69 10.79
C VAL A 12 -13.19 56.53 11.62
N ALA A 13 -13.68 56.36 12.84
CA ALA A 13 -13.27 55.24 13.71
C ALA A 13 -13.76 53.87 13.18
N LEU A 14 -14.92 53.83 12.56
CA LEU A 14 -15.49 52.60 11.98
C LEU A 14 -14.74 52.12 10.72
N CYS A 15 -14.25 53.07 9.91
CA CYS A 15 -13.47 52.75 8.70
C CYS A 15 -12.08 52.20 9.02
N VAL A 16 -11.43 52.65 10.10
CA VAL A 16 -10.09 52.15 10.48
C VAL A 16 -10.16 50.72 11.01
N VAL A 17 -11.24 50.34 11.72
CA VAL A 17 -11.43 48.97 12.20
C VAL A 17 -11.72 48.00 11.06
N LEU A 18 -12.47 48.41 10.02
CA LEU A 18 -12.77 47.59 8.86
C LEU A 18 -11.56 47.40 7.91
N LEU A 19 -10.67 48.36 7.82
CA LEU A 19 -9.43 48.25 7.05
C LEU A 19 -8.36 47.39 7.75
N GLY A 20 -8.38 47.26 9.08
CA GLY A 20 -7.46 46.41 9.86
C GLY A 20 -7.73 44.93 9.74
N THR A 21 -8.94 44.51 9.39
CA THR A 21 -9.31 43.07 9.28
C THR A 21 -8.98 42.45 7.93
N ILE A 22 -8.62 43.22 6.92
CA ILE A 22 -8.32 42.69 5.56
C ILE A 22 -6.88 42.19 5.47
N PHE A 23 -6.00 42.52 6.40
CA PHE A 23 -4.59 42.08 6.37
C PHE A 23 -4.28 40.78 7.14
N TYR A 24 -5.28 40.10 7.71
CA TYR A 24 -5.11 38.72 8.12
C TYR A 24 -5.19 37.81 6.89
N THR A 25 -4.22 37.95 6.01
CA THR A 25 -3.97 36.94 4.98
C THR A 25 -3.59 35.67 5.70
N ALA A 26 -4.48 34.67 5.64
CA ALA A 26 -4.17 33.32 6.05
C ALA A 26 -2.86 32.91 5.34
N ARG A 27 -1.77 32.85 6.08
CA ARG A 27 -0.58 32.14 5.63
C ARG A 27 -1.02 30.70 5.48
N ALA A 28 -1.35 30.27 4.26
CA ALA A 28 -1.43 28.88 3.92
C ALA A 28 -0.06 28.29 4.27
N SER A 29 0.02 27.53 5.35
CA SER A 29 1.18 26.71 5.67
C SER A 29 1.24 25.66 4.58
N THR A 30 2.00 25.93 3.51
CA THR A 30 2.42 24.89 2.58
C THR A 30 3.30 23.95 3.36
N ALA A 31 2.75 22.82 3.80
CA ALA A 31 3.56 21.72 4.30
C ALA A 31 4.63 21.45 3.22
N PRO A 32 5.90 21.27 3.60
CA PRO A 32 6.94 20.95 2.62
C PRO A 32 6.50 19.68 1.89
N GLU A 33 6.28 19.80 0.59
CA GLU A 33 6.04 18.65 -0.27
C GLU A 33 7.28 17.76 -0.16
N ALA A 34 7.09 16.55 0.36
CA ALA A 34 8.18 15.59 0.53
C ALA A 34 8.67 15.23 -0.88
N ALA A 35 9.78 15.81 -1.29
CA ALA A 35 10.39 15.56 -2.59
C ALA A 35 10.95 14.13 -2.59
N PHE A 36 10.28 13.22 -3.31
CA PHE A 36 10.80 11.88 -3.56
C PHE A 36 11.90 11.96 -4.62
N THR A 37 13.05 11.35 -4.34
CA THR A 37 14.16 11.24 -5.27
C THR A 37 14.51 9.77 -5.49
N VAL A 38 14.88 9.42 -6.74
CA VAL A 38 15.40 8.07 -7.03
C VAL A 38 16.77 7.96 -6.36
N LYS A 39 16.86 7.08 -5.36
CA LYS A 39 18.08 6.84 -4.61
C LYS A 39 18.96 5.80 -5.30
N ASP A 40 18.34 4.77 -5.87
CA ASP A 40 19.04 3.66 -6.49
C ASP A 40 18.20 3.02 -7.60
N THR A 41 18.84 2.29 -8.50
CA THR A 41 18.20 1.56 -9.60
C THR A 41 18.78 0.17 -9.72
N TRP A 42 17.95 -0.86 -9.55
CA TRP A 42 18.35 -2.25 -9.62
C TRP A 42 17.98 -2.87 -10.97
N ARG A 43 18.94 -3.46 -11.65
CA ARG A 43 18.74 -4.17 -12.92
C ARG A 43 18.52 -5.65 -12.65
N LEU A 44 17.26 -6.06 -12.49
CA LEU A 44 16.91 -7.43 -12.12
C LEU A 44 16.79 -8.39 -13.31
N GLY A 45 16.61 -7.85 -14.53
CA GLY A 45 16.48 -8.64 -15.74
C GLY A 45 15.24 -9.52 -15.79
N GLY A 46 15.28 -10.54 -16.67
CA GLY A 46 14.24 -11.56 -16.83
C GLY A 46 13.05 -11.12 -17.68
N ASP A 47 12.34 -12.12 -18.25
CA ASP A 47 11.16 -11.94 -19.10
C ASP A 47 9.85 -11.93 -18.29
N GLY A 48 8.75 -11.57 -18.95
CA GLY A 48 7.40 -11.53 -18.39
C GLY A 48 6.95 -10.14 -17.98
N SER A 49 5.65 -10.01 -17.75
CA SER A 49 5.03 -8.77 -17.28
C SER A 49 5.37 -8.49 -15.81
N TRP A 50 5.20 -7.24 -15.42
CA TRP A 50 5.29 -6.78 -14.03
C TRP A 50 3.89 -6.56 -13.48
N ASP A 51 3.71 -6.86 -12.18
CA ASP A 51 2.49 -6.55 -11.45
C ASP A 51 2.85 -5.99 -10.06
N TYR A 52 2.12 -6.35 -9.00
CA TYR A 52 2.31 -5.75 -7.69
C TYR A 52 3.66 -6.09 -7.05
N LEU A 53 4.10 -5.15 -6.21
CA LEU A 53 5.27 -5.26 -5.35
C LEU A 53 4.83 -5.37 -3.89
N SER A 54 5.46 -6.26 -3.12
CA SER A 54 5.20 -6.41 -1.69
C SER A 54 6.52 -6.44 -0.93
N VAL A 55 6.63 -5.66 0.14
CA VAL A 55 7.84 -5.56 0.95
C VAL A 55 7.65 -6.28 2.27
N ASP A 56 8.57 -7.19 2.58
CA ASP A 56 8.77 -7.73 3.91
C ASP A 56 9.89 -6.95 4.59
N GLY A 57 9.50 -5.94 5.36
CA GLY A 57 10.47 -5.05 6.01
C GLY A 57 11.33 -5.76 7.08
N ALA A 58 10.79 -6.79 7.74
CA ALA A 58 11.51 -7.53 8.78
C ALA A 58 12.59 -8.43 8.20
N ALA A 59 12.33 -9.05 7.04
CA ALA A 59 13.28 -9.91 6.34
C ALA A 59 14.16 -9.14 5.33
N HIS A 60 13.91 -7.84 5.12
CA HIS A 60 14.57 -7.04 4.08
C HIS A 60 14.39 -7.59 2.67
N LEU A 61 13.20 -8.14 2.37
CA LEU A 61 12.90 -8.76 1.08
C LEU A 61 11.80 -7.98 0.34
N LEU A 62 12.01 -7.82 -0.97
CA LEU A 62 11.03 -7.30 -1.90
C LEU A 62 10.56 -8.45 -2.79
N TYR A 63 9.26 -8.67 -2.82
CA TYR A 63 8.59 -9.65 -3.66
C TYR A 63 7.96 -8.95 -4.84
N ILE A 64 8.29 -9.40 -6.06
CA ILE A 64 7.87 -8.79 -7.31
C ILE A 64 7.11 -9.84 -8.12
N ALA A 65 5.83 -9.60 -8.39
CA ALA A 65 5.03 -10.50 -9.23
C ALA A 65 5.44 -10.35 -10.70
N ARG A 66 5.80 -11.49 -11.33
CA ARG A 66 6.28 -11.58 -12.71
C ARG A 66 5.62 -12.73 -13.44
N LEU A 67 4.35 -12.56 -13.83
CA LEU A 67 3.56 -13.52 -14.60
C LEU A 67 3.59 -14.96 -14.02
N ASN A 68 4.62 -15.73 -14.30
CA ASN A 68 4.77 -17.15 -13.96
C ASN A 68 5.61 -17.41 -12.69
N ARG A 69 6.04 -16.34 -12.01
CA ARG A 69 6.89 -16.43 -10.82
C ARG A 69 6.77 -15.19 -9.93
N ILE A 70 7.27 -15.29 -8.72
CA ILE A 70 7.60 -14.16 -7.85
C ILE A 70 9.11 -14.05 -7.76
N MET A 71 9.68 -12.93 -8.15
CA MET A 71 11.08 -12.62 -7.89
C MET A 71 11.23 -12.12 -6.45
N VAL A 72 12.21 -12.64 -5.71
CA VAL A 72 12.53 -12.23 -4.34
C VAL A 72 13.88 -11.54 -4.34
N VAL A 73 13.89 -10.27 -3.95
CA VAL A 73 15.05 -9.38 -4.02
C VAL A 73 15.42 -8.91 -2.63
N ASP A 74 16.68 -8.96 -2.28
CA ASP A 74 17.20 -8.37 -1.05
C ASP A 74 17.25 -6.83 -1.19
N THR A 75 16.56 -6.13 -0.30
CA THR A 75 16.41 -4.67 -0.38
C THR A 75 17.65 -3.89 0.05
N GLN A 76 18.61 -4.54 0.68
CA GLN A 76 19.88 -3.90 1.08
C GLN A 76 20.89 -3.93 -0.05
N SER A 77 20.97 -5.04 -0.78
CA SER A 77 21.95 -5.24 -1.86
C SER A 77 21.36 -5.01 -3.26
N GLY A 78 20.03 -4.98 -3.41
CA GLY A 78 19.35 -4.92 -4.71
C GLY A 78 19.52 -6.18 -5.56
N LYS A 79 19.94 -7.31 -4.97
CA LYS A 79 20.20 -8.56 -5.70
C LYS A 79 19.01 -9.51 -5.62
N LEU A 80 18.75 -10.20 -6.73
CA LEU A 80 17.83 -11.33 -6.75
C LEU A 80 18.39 -12.46 -5.87
N VAL A 81 17.62 -12.88 -4.86
CA VAL A 81 18.01 -13.96 -3.94
C VAL A 81 17.29 -15.26 -4.23
N ASN A 82 16.05 -15.19 -4.76
CA ASN A 82 15.28 -16.38 -5.12
C ASN A 82 14.16 -16.06 -6.10
N GLU A 83 13.55 -17.11 -6.67
CA GLU A 83 12.32 -17.04 -7.45
C GLU A 83 11.36 -18.15 -7.00
N ILE A 84 10.09 -17.79 -6.74
CA ILE A 84 9.01 -18.74 -6.46
C ILE A 84 8.26 -18.96 -7.76
N GLY A 85 8.52 -20.08 -8.44
CA GLY A 85 7.94 -20.43 -9.72
C GLY A 85 6.70 -21.32 -9.61
N GLY A 86 6.25 -21.83 -10.75
CA GLY A 86 5.07 -22.72 -10.84
C GLY A 86 3.73 -22.01 -10.88
N LEU A 87 3.74 -20.71 -11.13
CA LEU A 87 2.56 -19.85 -11.25
C LEU A 87 2.15 -19.71 -12.73
N GLN A 88 0.91 -19.26 -12.97
CA GLN A 88 0.41 -19.01 -14.33
C GLN A 88 0.26 -17.50 -14.60
N HIS A 89 -0.32 -16.78 -13.66
CA HIS A 89 -0.51 -15.33 -13.74
C HIS A 89 -0.54 -14.75 -12.32
N SER A 90 0.64 -14.61 -11.74
CA SER A 90 0.80 -14.04 -10.39
C SER A 90 0.50 -12.55 -10.38
N HIS A 91 -0.23 -12.08 -9.37
CA HIS A 91 -0.57 -10.67 -9.22
C HIS A 91 0.12 -10.03 -8.00
N GLY A 92 0.02 -10.64 -6.83
CA GLY A 92 0.57 -10.03 -5.63
C GLY A 92 0.86 -11.02 -4.52
N VAL A 93 1.59 -10.53 -3.52
CA VAL A 93 1.98 -11.28 -2.34
C VAL A 93 1.45 -10.58 -1.09
N ALA A 94 0.93 -11.36 -0.14
CA ALA A 94 0.58 -10.90 1.20
C ALA A 94 1.24 -11.80 2.24
N PHE A 95 1.41 -11.28 3.46
CA PHE A 95 2.05 -12.00 4.54
C PHE A 95 1.09 -12.14 5.71
N ASP A 96 1.20 -13.24 6.47
CA ASP A 96 0.50 -13.39 7.73
C ASP A 96 1.13 -12.52 8.84
N ASP A 97 0.33 -12.19 9.85
CA ASP A 97 0.79 -11.35 10.96
C ASP A 97 1.80 -12.09 11.88
N LYS A 98 1.82 -13.42 11.83
CA LYS A 98 2.77 -14.27 12.59
C LYS A 98 4.10 -14.44 11.90
N GLY A 99 4.23 -14.02 10.66
CA GLY A 99 5.46 -14.01 9.89
C GLY A 99 5.94 -15.35 9.37
N GLN A 100 5.13 -16.40 9.40
CA GLN A 100 5.52 -17.74 8.94
C GLN A 100 5.16 -17.99 7.48
N LEU A 101 3.99 -17.54 7.04
CA LEU A 101 3.49 -17.80 5.70
C LEU A 101 3.38 -16.53 4.87
N GLY A 102 3.63 -16.69 3.59
CA GLY A 102 3.25 -15.74 2.56
C GLY A 102 2.21 -16.36 1.62
N TYR A 103 1.43 -15.53 0.98
CA TYR A 103 0.32 -15.93 0.09
C TYR A 103 0.45 -15.21 -1.23
N ILE A 104 0.42 -15.98 -2.32
CA ILE A 104 0.50 -15.47 -3.69
C ILE A 104 -0.85 -15.64 -4.35
N SER A 105 -1.43 -14.57 -4.89
CA SER A 105 -2.61 -14.65 -5.74
C SER A 105 -2.19 -14.97 -7.18
N ASP A 106 -2.80 -16.02 -7.75
CA ASP A 106 -2.57 -16.42 -9.14
C ASP A 106 -3.90 -16.49 -9.90
N GLY A 107 -4.13 -15.48 -10.74
CA GLY A 107 -5.34 -15.36 -11.54
C GLY A 107 -5.44 -16.39 -12.65
N GLY A 108 -4.32 -16.83 -13.21
CA GLY A 108 -4.30 -17.83 -14.29
C GLY A 108 -4.77 -19.20 -13.84
N SER A 109 -4.39 -19.63 -12.64
CA SER A 109 -4.84 -20.91 -12.06
C SER A 109 -6.11 -20.79 -11.22
N GLY A 110 -6.60 -19.58 -10.96
CA GLY A 110 -7.72 -19.35 -10.04
C GLY A 110 -7.41 -19.78 -8.61
N SER A 111 -6.19 -19.58 -8.15
CA SER A 111 -5.71 -20.12 -6.88
C SER A 111 -4.95 -19.09 -6.04
N VAL A 112 -4.84 -19.37 -4.76
CA VAL A 112 -3.88 -18.74 -3.87
C VAL A 112 -2.87 -19.80 -3.44
N PHE A 113 -1.59 -19.50 -3.61
CA PHE A 113 -0.49 -20.35 -3.15
C PHE A 113 0.01 -19.83 -1.82
N ALA A 114 0.06 -20.70 -0.80
CA ALA A 114 0.75 -20.38 0.43
C ALA A 114 2.18 -20.92 0.38
N PHE A 115 3.14 -20.10 0.78
CA PHE A 115 4.55 -20.46 0.84
C PHE A 115 5.14 -20.16 2.23
N ASP A 116 6.14 -20.94 2.61
CA ASP A 116 6.91 -20.69 3.81
C ASP A 116 7.93 -19.58 3.55
N ARG A 117 7.90 -18.52 4.37
CA ARG A 117 8.72 -17.32 4.19
C ARG A 117 10.21 -17.54 4.44
N SER A 118 10.57 -18.57 5.22
CA SER A 118 11.98 -18.89 5.52
C SER A 118 12.62 -19.70 4.40
N THR A 119 11.87 -20.61 3.80
CA THR A 119 12.37 -21.49 2.74
C THR A 119 12.00 -21.07 1.34
N LEU A 120 11.03 -20.14 1.20
CA LEU A 120 10.44 -19.63 -0.06
C LEU A 120 9.81 -20.76 -0.90
N LYS A 121 9.41 -21.87 -0.28
CA LYS A 121 8.78 -23.00 -0.94
C LYS A 121 7.26 -22.97 -0.76
N ILE A 122 6.53 -23.28 -1.83
CA ILE A 122 5.08 -23.46 -1.77
C ILE A 122 4.77 -24.65 -0.87
N VAL A 123 3.92 -24.44 0.13
CA VAL A 123 3.49 -25.46 1.10
C VAL A 123 2.07 -25.93 0.84
N THR A 124 1.20 -25.08 0.25
CA THR A 124 -0.17 -25.50 -0.11
C THR A 124 -0.76 -24.61 -1.20
N THR A 125 -1.80 -25.12 -1.85
CA THR A 125 -2.54 -24.41 -2.88
C THR A 125 -4.03 -24.41 -2.53
N ILE A 126 -4.64 -23.22 -2.49
CA ILE A 126 -6.05 -22.99 -2.19
C ILE A 126 -6.74 -22.60 -3.49
N ARG A 127 -7.60 -23.47 -4.03
CA ARG A 127 -8.40 -23.15 -5.21
C ARG A 127 -9.59 -22.28 -4.85
N LEU A 128 -9.80 -21.21 -5.60
CA LEU A 128 -10.91 -20.28 -5.43
C LEU A 128 -11.97 -20.54 -6.49
N VAL A 129 -13.23 -20.64 -6.08
CA VAL A 129 -14.34 -21.00 -6.99
C VAL A 129 -14.70 -19.86 -7.95
N LYS A 130 -14.35 -18.62 -7.64
CA LYS A 130 -14.50 -17.43 -8.50
C LYS A 130 -13.66 -16.27 -7.98
N ILE A 131 -12.72 -15.76 -8.76
CA ILE A 131 -11.93 -14.60 -8.39
C ILE A 131 -12.45 -13.37 -9.16
N PRO A 132 -13.01 -12.35 -8.51
CA PRO A 132 -13.08 -11.02 -9.10
C PRO A 132 -11.69 -10.39 -9.06
N MET A 133 -11.27 -9.75 -10.15
CA MET A 133 -9.96 -9.09 -10.31
C MET A 133 -9.59 -8.01 -9.27
N ARG A 134 -10.43 -7.76 -8.27
CA ARG A 134 -10.21 -6.78 -7.19
C ARG A 134 -9.65 -7.38 -5.89
N PHE A 135 -8.97 -8.51 -5.96
CA PHE A 135 -8.69 -9.33 -4.79
C PHE A 135 -7.44 -8.92 -3.97
N CYS A 136 -6.50 -8.17 -4.52
CA CYS A 136 -5.25 -7.86 -3.81
C CYS A 136 -5.40 -7.00 -2.54
N SER A 137 -6.47 -6.23 -2.42
CA SER A 137 -6.69 -5.41 -1.21
C SER A 137 -7.34 -6.15 -0.04
N ASN A 138 -7.84 -7.40 -0.24
CA ASN A 138 -8.62 -8.14 0.76
C ASN A 138 -8.08 -9.54 1.10
N LEU A 139 -6.85 -9.88 0.72
CA LEU A 139 -6.23 -11.17 1.07
C LEU A 139 -6.22 -11.43 2.58
N ARG A 140 -6.07 -10.40 3.41
CA ARG A 140 -6.17 -10.51 4.87
C ARG A 140 -7.52 -11.08 5.35
N SER A 141 -8.64 -10.68 4.75
CA SER A 141 -9.97 -11.08 5.21
C SER A 141 -10.38 -12.48 4.77
N VAL A 142 -9.94 -12.95 3.61
CA VAL A 142 -10.34 -14.26 3.06
C VAL A 142 -9.56 -15.42 3.67
N VAL A 143 -8.29 -15.23 3.97
CA VAL A 143 -7.46 -16.26 4.61
C VAL A 143 -7.85 -16.43 6.08
N PHE A 144 -8.19 -15.34 6.75
CA PHE A 144 -8.56 -15.36 8.17
C PHE A 144 -9.93 -16.01 8.44
N SER A 145 -10.91 -15.88 7.53
CA SER A 145 -12.25 -16.44 7.75
C SER A 145 -12.33 -17.97 7.64
N ARG A 146 -11.37 -18.64 7.02
CA ARG A 146 -11.34 -20.13 6.94
C ARG A 146 -10.52 -20.82 8.03
N SER A 147 -9.66 -20.09 8.72
CA SER A 147 -8.82 -20.67 9.79
C SER A 147 -9.56 -20.88 11.12
N THR A 148 -10.81 -20.42 11.26
CA THR A 148 -11.59 -20.50 12.50
C THR A 148 -12.69 -21.58 12.48
N GLU A 149 -12.84 -22.34 11.40
CA GLU A 149 -13.79 -23.46 11.39
C GLU A 149 -13.12 -24.71 11.99
N PRO A 150 -13.54 -25.17 13.19
CA PRO A 150 -13.02 -26.44 13.75
C PRO A 150 -13.47 -27.57 12.85
N ALA A 151 -12.54 -28.47 12.54
CA ALA A 151 -12.79 -29.71 11.82
C ALA A 151 -13.98 -30.45 12.47
N ARG A 152 -15.15 -30.45 11.83
CA ARG A 152 -16.25 -31.31 12.22
C ARG A 152 -15.85 -32.74 11.94
N THR A 153 -15.40 -33.45 12.98
CA THR A 153 -15.30 -34.92 13.01
C THR A 153 -16.70 -35.48 12.78
N ARG A 154 -16.96 -36.07 11.62
CA ARG A 154 -18.10 -36.95 11.43
C ARG A 154 -17.76 -38.27 12.09
N LEU A 155 -18.49 -38.62 13.16
CA LEU A 155 -18.70 -39.98 13.62
C LEU A 155 -19.61 -40.73 12.65
#